data_5ae1da1aa89a157d66617fef6b8e7c14
#
_entry.id   5ae1da1aa89a157d66617fef6b8e7c14
#
_cell.length_a   1.000
_cell.length_b   1.000
_cell.length_c   1.000
_cell.angle_alpha   90.00
_cell.angle_beta   90.00
_cell.angle_gamma   90.00
#
_symmetry.space_group_name_H-M   'P 1'
#
loop_
_entity.id
_entity.type
_entity.pdbx_description
1 polymer ?
#
loop_
_entity_poly.entity_id
_entity_poly.type
_entity_poly.pdbx_seq_one_letter_code
_entity_poly.pdbx_strand_id
1 'polypeptide(L)'
;NGVTLKNRFVLAPMTHYSSNPDGTISNQELSYIAHRSKDIGLVITAAANVSDSGKAFPGQPSIVRDTYIAGLKKLADTIKAEGAKAIIQLHHGGREAGTDLVPNGDVVAPSAVEKEGSATPRALETAEVQQIVADFGEATRRAIEAGFDGVEIHGANGYIIQQFYSPFSNRREDEWGERLRFPLA
;
A
#
# COMPACT_ATOMS: atom_id res chain seq x y z
N ASN A 1 17.40 11.30 -10.51
CA ASN A 1 16.58 12.00 -9.52
C ASN A 1 17.37 12.51 -8.29
N GLY A 2 18.70 12.43 -8.28
CA GLY A 2 19.54 13.00 -7.23
C GLY A 2 19.58 12.25 -5.89
N VAL A 3 18.97 11.06 -5.79
CA VAL A 3 19.05 10.23 -4.58
C VAL A 3 20.32 9.40 -4.61
N THR A 4 21.22 9.62 -3.64
CA THR A 4 22.44 8.83 -3.47
C THR A 4 22.22 7.78 -2.38
N LEU A 5 22.56 6.52 -2.68
CA LEU A 5 22.54 5.40 -1.73
C LEU A 5 23.95 5.12 -1.24
N LYS A 6 24.10 4.79 0.07
CA LYS A 6 25.41 4.45 0.66
C LYS A 6 25.99 3.12 0.12
N ASN A 7 25.13 2.24 -0.40
CA ASN A 7 25.48 0.98 -1.03
C ASN A 7 24.31 0.45 -1.88
N ARG A 8 24.46 -0.76 -2.47
CA ARG A 8 23.49 -1.39 -3.37
C ARG A 8 22.54 -2.36 -2.69
N PHE A 9 22.58 -2.49 -1.36
CA PHE A 9 21.68 -3.37 -0.63
C PHE A 9 20.35 -2.68 -0.38
N VAL A 10 19.27 -3.38 -0.69
CA VAL A 10 17.89 -2.94 -0.51
C VAL A 10 17.15 -3.93 0.37
N LEU A 11 16.53 -3.45 1.44
CA LEU A 11 15.52 -4.22 2.16
C LEU A 11 14.22 -4.17 1.37
N ALA A 12 13.84 -5.31 0.78
CA ALA A 12 12.59 -5.43 0.03
C ALA A 12 11.36 -5.31 0.95
N PRO A 13 10.22 -4.83 0.44
CA PRO A 13 8.99 -4.75 1.21
C PRO A 13 8.54 -6.13 1.67
N MET A 14 8.16 -6.23 2.93
CA MET A 14 7.68 -7.48 3.51
C MET A 14 6.58 -7.21 4.53
N THR A 15 5.49 -7.95 4.44
CA THR A 15 4.42 -7.95 5.43
C THR A 15 4.91 -8.63 6.72
N HIS A 16 4.88 -7.91 7.83
CA HIS A 16 5.36 -8.40 9.12
C HIS A 16 4.25 -8.44 10.19
N TYR A 17 3.02 -8.06 9.87
CA TYR A 17 1.83 -8.12 10.75
C TYR A 17 2.01 -7.44 12.12
N SER A 18 2.87 -6.43 12.23
CA SER A 18 3.26 -5.87 13.53
C SER A 18 2.81 -4.43 13.76
N SER A 19 2.14 -3.78 12.82
CA SER A 19 1.45 -2.52 13.10
C SER A 19 0.27 -2.75 14.06
N ASN A 20 -0.16 -1.71 14.76
CA ASN A 20 -1.31 -1.80 15.65
C ASN A 20 -2.60 -2.15 14.87
N PRO A 21 -3.64 -2.70 15.51
CA PRO A 21 -4.90 -3.06 14.82
C PRO A 21 -5.55 -1.90 14.06
N ASP A 22 -5.39 -0.67 14.54
CA ASP A 22 -5.87 0.56 13.91
C ASP A 22 -4.99 1.04 12.73
N GLY A 23 -3.90 0.33 12.42
CA GLY A 23 -2.95 0.68 11.36
C GLY A 23 -1.89 1.70 11.76
N THR A 24 -1.84 2.14 13.02
CA THR A 24 -0.74 2.99 13.52
C THR A 24 0.54 2.19 13.68
N ILE A 25 1.68 2.85 13.54
CA ILE A 25 3.00 2.23 13.67
C ILE A 25 3.24 1.82 15.13
N SER A 26 3.56 0.55 15.35
CA SER A 26 3.85 0.01 16.68
C SER A 26 5.33 0.13 17.05
N ASN A 27 5.64 0.02 18.35
CA ASN A 27 7.02 -0.06 18.81
C ASN A 27 7.73 -1.34 18.33
N GLN A 28 6.98 -2.44 18.15
CA GLN A 28 7.50 -3.70 17.61
C GLN A 28 7.97 -3.51 16.17
N GLU A 29 7.17 -2.82 15.34
CA GLU A 29 7.53 -2.48 13.96
C GLU A 29 8.75 -1.58 13.89
N LEU A 30 8.81 -0.53 14.73
CA LEU A 30 9.99 0.34 14.82
C LEU A 30 11.25 -0.43 15.18
N SER A 31 11.16 -1.33 16.16
CA SER A 31 12.29 -2.18 16.57
C SER A 31 12.72 -3.14 15.44
N TYR A 32 11.75 -3.76 14.76
CA TYR A 32 11.99 -4.64 13.62
C TYR A 32 12.74 -3.93 12.50
N ILE A 33 12.27 -2.74 12.12
CA ILE A 33 12.85 -1.99 11.01
C ILE A 33 14.22 -1.40 11.36
N ALA A 34 14.43 -0.92 12.59
CA ALA A 34 15.72 -0.42 13.06
C ALA A 34 16.83 -1.47 12.90
N HIS A 35 16.56 -2.70 13.35
CA HIS A 35 17.53 -3.79 13.22
C HIS A 35 17.88 -4.12 11.77
N ARG A 36 16.94 -3.99 10.84
CA ARG A 36 17.10 -4.35 9.44
C ARG A 36 17.57 -3.21 8.54
N SER A 37 17.57 -2.00 9.05
CA SER A 37 18.06 -0.82 8.32
C SER A 37 19.58 -0.65 8.41
N LYS A 38 20.25 -1.38 9.31
CA LYS A 38 21.70 -1.33 9.49
C LYS A 38 22.39 -1.80 8.21
N ASP A 39 23.39 -1.03 7.79
CA ASP A 39 24.22 -1.32 6.61
C ASP A 39 23.44 -1.47 5.28
N ILE A 40 22.16 -1.11 5.24
CA ILE A 40 21.32 -1.13 4.05
C ILE A 40 21.28 0.26 3.41
N GLY A 41 21.39 0.33 2.08
CA GLY A 41 21.34 1.59 1.34
C GLY A 41 19.93 2.18 1.19
N LEU A 42 18.92 1.30 1.04
CA LEU A 42 17.52 1.67 0.86
C LEU A 42 16.63 0.65 1.56
N VAL A 43 15.62 1.14 2.26
CA VAL A 43 14.62 0.32 2.93
C VAL A 43 13.24 0.65 2.35
N ILE A 44 12.53 -0.38 1.88
CA ILE A 44 11.13 -0.29 1.49
C ILE A 44 10.31 -0.91 2.62
N THR A 45 9.33 -0.16 3.14
CA THR A 45 8.51 -0.61 4.28
C THR A 45 7.53 -1.72 3.88
N ALA A 46 6.83 -2.30 4.87
CA ALA A 46 5.63 -3.07 4.60
C ALA A 46 4.59 -2.24 3.84
N ALA A 47 3.70 -2.96 3.13
CA ALA A 47 2.64 -2.37 2.32
C ALA A 47 1.62 -1.60 3.18
N ALA A 48 1.56 -0.27 3.04
CA ALA A 48 0.59 0.58 3.73
C ALA A 48 -0.69 0.73 2.91
N ASN A 49 -1.87 0.49 3.49
CA ASN A 49 -3.13 0.68 2.77
C ASN A 49 -3.46 2.15 2.56
N VAL A 50 -3.85 2.51 1.32
CA VAL A 50 -4.15 3.90 0.92
C VAL A 50 -5.59 4.31 1.16
N SER A 51 -6.50 3.34 1.30
CA SER A 51 -7.92 3.55 1.63
C SER A 51 -8.41 2.49 2.62
N ASP A 52 -9.51 2.77 3.31
CA ASP A 52 -10.09 1.81 4.27
C ASP A 52 -10.58 0.53 3.56
N SER A 53 -11.08 0.64 2.33
CA SER A 53 -11.51 -0.51 1.50
C SER A 53 -10.36 -1.38 0.99
N GLY A 54 -9.13 -0.92 1.14
CA GLY A 54 -7.94 -1.60 0.64
C GLY A 54 -7.14 -2.39 1.68
N LYS A 55 -7.58 -2.48 2.93
CA LYS A 55 -6.87 -3.21 3.98
C LYS A 55 -6.96 -4.72 3.74
N ALA A 56 -5.81 -5.37 3.53
CA ALA A 56 -5.76 -6.76 3.10
C ALA A 56 -5.42 -7.75 4.23
N PHE A 57 -4.77 -7.31 5.30
CA PHE A 57 -4.33 -8.19 6.38
C PHE A 57 -4.25 -7.47 7.73
N PRO A 58 -4.39 -8.19 8.86
CA PRO A 58 -4.24 -7.61 10.19
C PRO A 58 -2.80 -7.11 10.40
N GLY A 59 -2.65 -6.06 11.22
CA GLY A 59 -1.32 -5.47 11.46
C GLY A 59 -0.68 -4.83 10.22
N GLN A 60 -1.47 -4.46 9.23
CA GLN A 60 -1.04 -3.67 8.09
C GLN A 60 -0.93 -2.20 8.48
N PRO A 61 0.20 -1.51 8.19
CA PRO A 61 0.29 -0.06 8.38
C PRO A 61 -0.69 0.69 7.51
N SER A 62 -1.17 1.84 7.97
CA SER A 62 -2.13 2.66 7.26
C SER A 62 -1.57 4.05 6.94
N ILE A 63 -1.99 4.60 5.78
CA ILE A 63 -1.68 5.96 5.35
C ILE A 63 -2.93 6.70 4.83
N VAL A 64 -4.12 6.22 5.21
CA VAL A 64 -5.40 6.71 4.68
C VAL A 64 -5.78 8.11 5.15
N ARG A 65 -5.19 8.63 6.24
CA ARG A 65 -5.52 9.94 6.85
C ARG A 65 -4.28 10.63 7.39
N ASP A 66 -4.35 11.94 7.53
CA ASP A 66 -3.25 12.77 8.05
C ASP A 66 -2.87 12.43 9.50
N THR A 67 -3.80 11.86 10.27
CA THR A 67 -3.53 11.38 11.64
C THR A 67 -2.44 10.31 11.72
N TYR A 68 -2.14 9.61 10.62
CA TYR A 68 -1.06 8.61 10.56
C TYR A 68 0.33 9.23 10.32
N ILE A 69 0.42 10.47 9.84
CA ILE A 69 1.69 11.13 9.48
C ILE A 69 2.71 11.11 10.62
N ALA A 70 2.28 11.40 11.85
CA ALA A 70 3.19 11.40 12.99
C ALA A 70 3.83 10.04 13.30
N GLY A 71 3.08 8.95 13.16
CA GLY A 71 3.58 7.58 13.32
C GLY A 71 4.50 7.18 12.16
N LEU A 72 4.09 7.48 10.94
CA LEU A 72 4.87 7.25 9.73
C LEU A 72 6.19 8.03 9.73
N LYS A 73 6.17 9.26 10.28
CA LYS A 73 7.40 10.04 10.47
C LYS A 73 8.40 9.32 11.38
N LYS A 74 7.94 8.73 12.49
CA LYS A 74 8.82 7.94 13.37
C LYS A 74 9.43 6.75 12.62
N LEU A 75 8.65 6.10 11.74
CA LEU A 75 9.15 5.00 10.92
C LEU A 75 10.23 5.47 9.94
N ALA A 76 9.99 6.56 9.21
CA ALA A 76 10.96 7.16 8.30
C ALA A 76 12.23 7.60 9.03
N ASP A 77 12.10 8.29 10.17
CA ASP A 77 13.23 8.74 10.99
C ASP A 77 14.07 7.54 11.51
N THR A 78 13.41 6.45 11.93
CA THR A 78 14.07 5.21 12.38
C THR A 78 14.94 4.60 11.28
N ILE A 79 14.45 4.53 10.05
CA ILE A 79 15.20 4.05 8.89
C ILE A 79 16.40 4.97 8.61
N LYS A 80 16.16 6.27 8.60
CA LYS A 80 17.18 7.28 8.28
C LYS A 80 18.25 7.41 9.34
N ALA A 81 17.95 7.14 10.61
CA ALA A 81 18.92 7.11 11.69
C ALA A 81 20.04 6.08 11.44
N GLU A 82 19.78 5.01 10.70
CA GLU A 82 20.76 4.00 10.28
C GLU A 82 21.47 4.37 8.95
N GLY A 83 21.20 5.57 8.42
CA GLY A 83 21.80 6.08 7.16
C GLY A 83 21.21 5.45 5.88
N ALA A 84 20.10 4.74 5.97
CA ALA A 84 19.36 4.23 4.81
C ALA A 84 18.40 5.29 4.25
N LYS A 85 18.05 5.16 2.96
CA LYS A 85 16.92 5.88 2.38
C LYS A 85 15.62 5.16 2.70
N ALA A 86 14.58 5.92 3.03
CA ALA A 86 13.26 5.40 3.43
C ALA A 86 12.24 5.53 2.29
N ILE A 87 11.73 4.41 1.83
CA ILE A 87 10.63 4.32 0.85
C ILE A 87 9.43 3.64 1.53
N ILE A 88 8.24 4.17 1.37
CA ILE A 88 7.02 3.49 1.81
C ILE A 88 6.31 2.82 0.64
N GLN A 89 5.92 1.56 0.80
CA GLN A 89 5.13 0.87 -0.21
C GLN A 89 3.64 1.20 -0.02
N LEU A 90 2.99 1.70 -1.09
CA LEU A 90 1.56 2.03 -1.13
C LEU A 90 0.76 0.87 -1.73
N HIS A 91 -0.36 0.54 -1.11
CA HIS A 91 -1.09 -0.69 -1.38
C HIS A 91 -2.61 -0.52 -1.28
N HIS A 92 -3.33 -1.29 -2.08
CA HIS A 92 -4.77 -1.52 -1.95
C HIS A 92 -5.09 -2.96 -2.31
N GLY A 93 -5.69 -3.71 -1.40
CA GLY A 93 -5.93 -5.14 -1.54
C GLY A 93 -6.86 -5.51 -2.70
N GLY A 94 -7.82 -4.65 -3.02
CA GLY A 94 -8.85 -4.98 -4.00
C GLY A 94 -9.59 -6.25 -3.56
N ARG A 95 -9.80 -7.20 -4.47
CA ARG A 95 -10.44 -8.51 -4.18
C ARG A 95 -9.72 -9.39 -3.16
N GLU A 96 -8.47 -9.07 -2.83
CA GLU A 96 -7.66 -9.74 -1.82
C GLU A 96 -7.76 -9.07 -0.44
N ALA A 97 -8.60 -8.03 -0.29
CA ALA A 97 -8.85 -7.41 1.01
C ALA A 97 -9.58 -8.37 1.95
N GLY A 98 -9.25 -8.29 3.24
CA GLY A 98 -9.93 -9.10 4.26
C GLY A 98 -11.35 -8.60 4.52
N THR A 99 -12.35 -9.46 4.43
CA THR A 99 -13.76 -9.09 4.69
C THR A 99 -14.00 -8.56 6.09
N ASP A 100 -13.22 -9.01 7.07
CA ASP A 100 -13.24 -8.57 8.46
C ASP A 100 -12.41 -7.29 8.71
N LEU A 101 -11.68 -6.81 7.71
CA LEU A 101 -10.76 -5.67 7.79
C LEU A 101 -11.26 -4.45 7.04
N VAL A 102 -12.22 -4.61 6.15
CA VAL A 102 -12.80 -3.52 5.35
C VAL A 102 -14.16 -3.09 5.90
N PRO A 103 -14.58 -1.83 5.71
CA PRO A 103 -15.86 -1.35 6.21
C PRO A 103 -17.03 -2.21 5.70
N ASN A 104 -17.91 -2.64 6.61
CA ASN A 104 -19.10 -3.46 6.30
C ASN A 104 -18.83 -4.77 5.56
N GLY A 105 -17.59 -5.24 5.53
CA GLY A 105 -17.20 -6.42 4.75
C GLY A 105 -17.24 -6.20 3.23
N ASP A 106 -17.33 -4.95 2.75
CA ASP A 106 -17.47 -4.59 1.35
C ASP A 106 -16.13 -4.68 0.61
N VAL A 107 -15.78 -5.90 0.21
CA VAL A 107 -14.60 -6.16 -0.63
C VAL A 107 -14.89 -5.73 -2.06
N VAL A 108 -14.02 -4.91 -2.63
CA VAL A 108 -14.18 -4.30 -3.95
C VAL A 108 -13.12 -4.78 -4.94
N ALA A 109 -13.48 -4.78 -6.24
CA ALA A 109 -12.59 -5.15 -7.33
C ALA A 109 -12.96 -4.39 -8.62
N PRO A 110 -12.13 -4.44 -9.69
CA PRO A 110 -12.52 -3.87 -10.98
C PRO A 110 -13.84 -4.44 -11.52
N SER A 111 -14.09 -5.74 -11.30
CA SER A 111 -15.33 -6.42 -11.69
C SER A 111 -15.66 -7.52 -10.67
N ALA A 112 -16.96 -7.87 -10.57
CA ALA A 112 -17.48 -8.90 -9.67
C ALA A 112 -17.15 -10.31 -10.20
N VAL A 113 -15.88 -10.67 -10.19
CA VAL A 113 -15.40 -11.99 -10.64
C VAL A 113 -15.20 -12.88 -9.42
N GLU A 114 -15.93 -13.99 -9.38
CA GLU A 114 -15.84 -15.00 -8.33
C GLU A 114 -14.42 -15.49 -8.12
N LYS A 115 -14.07 -15.74 -6.87
CA LYS A 115 -12.83 -16.38 -6.45
C LYS A 115 -13.16 -17.56 -5.54
N GLU A 116 -12.66 -18.72 -5.89
CA GLU A 116 -12.86 -19.93 -5.10
C GLU A 116 -12.43 -19.72 -3.63
N GLY A 117 -13.29 -20.11 -2.69
CA GLY A 117 -13.02 -20.00 -1.26
C GLY A 117 -13.12 -18.60 -0.67
N SER A 118 -13.62 -17.62 -1.43
CA SER A 118 -13.80 -16.24 -0.97
C SER A 118 -15.16 -15.69 -1.38
N ALA A 119 -15.65 -14.66 -0.69
CA ALA A 119 -16.82 -13.91 -1.15
C ALA A 119 -16.54 -13.24 -2.49
N THR A 120 -17.53 -13.23 -3.39
CA THR A 120 -17.44 -12.49 -4.65
C THR A 120 -17.31 -10.99 -4.35
N PRO A 121 -16.27 -10.30 -4.82
CA PRO A 121 -16.13 -8.88 -4.58
C PRO A 121 -17.19 -8.08 -5.33
N ARG A 122 -17.56 -6.93 -4.81
CA ARG A 122 -18.40 -5.97 -5.54
C ARG A 122 -17.58 -5.28 -6.63
N ALA A 123 -18.16 -5.07 -7.79
CA ALA A 123 -17.55 -4.23 -8.82
C ALA A 123 -17.52 -2.76 -8.37
N LEU A 124 -16.37 -2.10 -8.54
CA LEU A 124 -16.23 -0.67 -8.29
C LEU A 124 -17.03 0.16 -9.29
N GLU A 125 -17.73 1.18 -8.81
CA GLU A 125 -18.28 2.22 -9.66
C GLU A 125 -17.15 3.10 -10.23
N THR A 126 -17.39 3.76 -11.37
CA THR A 126 -16.38 4.62 -12.01
C THR A 126 -15.85 5.72 -11.07
N ALA A 127 -16.73 6.33 -10.27
CA ALA A 127 -16.32 7.34 -9.30
C ALA A 127 -15.45 6.77 -8.16
N GLU A 128 -15.69 5.51 -7.74
CA GLU A 128 -14.86 4.85 -6.74
C GLU A 128 -13.47 4.51 -7.29
N VAL A 129 -13.38 4.14 -8.57
CA VAL A 129 -12.07 3.95 -9.24
C VAL A 129 -11.27 5.25 -9.22
N GLN A 130 -11.90 6.37 -9.59
CA GLN A 130 -11.28 7.70 -9.56
C GLN A 130 -10.83 8.08 -8.13
N GLN A 131 -11.65 7.75 -7.12
CA GLN A 131 -11.31 7.99 -5.72
C GLN A 131 -10.08 7.19 -5.29
N ILE A 132 -9.97 5.90 -5.67
CA ILE A 132 -8.79 5.09 -5.34
C ILE A 132 -7.52 5.68 -5.97
N VAL A 133 -7.59 6.16 -7.22
CA VAL A 133 -6.46 6.88 -7.85
C VAL A 133 -6.07 8.11 -7.03
N ALA A 134 -7.06 8.91 -6.61
CA ALA A 134 -6.82 10.07 -5.75
C ALA A 134 -6.22 9.67 -4.39
N ASP A 135 -6.66 8.55 -3.81
CA ASP A 135 -6.14 8.03 -2.53
C ASP A 135 -4.65 7.66 -2.62
N PHE A 136 -4.18 7.09 -3.73
CA PHE A 136 -2.74 6.89 -3.96
C PHE A 136 -1.97 8.22 -4.02
N GLY A 137 -2.54 9.25 -4.67
CA GLY A 137 -1.98 10.61 -4.70
C GLY A 137 -1.87 11.21 -3.29
N GLU A 138 -2.95 11.16 -2.51
CA GLU A 138 -2.98 11.65 -1.13
C GLU A 138 -2.05 10.86 -0.20
N ALA A 139 -1.95 9.53 -0.37
CA ALA A 139 -0.99 8.71 0.35
C ALA A 139 0.46 9.13 0.03
N THR A 140 0.75 9.44 -1.24
CA THR A 140 2.06 9.97 -1.63
C THR A 140 2.36 11.31 -0.97
N ARG A 141 1.39 12.24 -0.92
CA ARG A 141 1.53 13.53 -0.21
C ARG A 141 1.87 13.29 1.27
N ARG A 142 1.13 12.40 1.95
CA ARG A 142 1.36 12.05 3.36
C ARG A 142 2.73 11.42 3.59
N ALA A 143 3.17 10.56 2.66
CA ALA A 143 4.50 9.95 2.73
C ALA A 143 5.61 11.01 2.67
N ILE A 144 5.50 11.98 1.77
CA ILE A 144 6.45 13.09 1.65
C ILE A 144 6.45 13.92 2.93
N GLU A 145 5.28 14.26 3.47
CA GLU A 145 5.13 15.04 4.70
C GLU A 145 5.67 14.28 5.93
N ALA A 146 5.51 12.95 5.97
CA ALA A 146 6.13 12.09 6.97
C ALA A 146 7.66 11.96 6.81
N GLY A 147 8.23 12.49 5.72
CA GLY A 147 9.66 12.54 5.52
C GLY A 147 10.26 11.31 4.84
N PHE A 148 9.49 10.49 4.15
CA PHE A 148 10.03 9.45 3.27
C PHE A 148 10.77 10.07 2.08
N ASP A 149 11.78 9.38 1.56
CA ASP A 149 12.54 9.80 0.37
C ASP A 149 11.80 9.47 -0.94
N GLY A 150 10.73 8.68 -0.86
CA GLY A 150 9.87 8.32 -1.99
C GLY A 150 8.83 7.28 -1.62
N VAL A 151 8.07 6.85 -2.61
CA VAL A 151 7.05 5.80 -2.50
C VAL A 151 7.32 4.69 -3.51
N GLU A 152 6.89 3.48 -3.17
CA GLU A 152 6.78 2.35 -4.10
C GLU A 152 5.31 2.05 -4.30
N ILE A 153 4.86 1.95 -5.55
CA ILE A 153 3.49 1.56 -5.89
C ILE A 153 3.43 0.04 -6.04
N HIS A 154 2.62 -0.64 -5.20
CA HIS A 154 2.49 -2.08 -5.24
C HIS A 154 1.61 -2.54 -6.40
N GLY A 155 2.22 -2.85 -7.55
CA GLY A 155 1.54 -3.27 -8.78
C GLY A 155 1.51 -4.79 -9.01
N ALA A 156 1.76 -5.63 -7.99
CA ALA A 156 1.96 -7.07 -8.13
C ALA A 156 0.99 -7.90 -7.27
N ASN A 157 1.21 -9.22 -7.22
CA ASN A 157 0.60 -10.20 -6.31
C ASN A 157 -0.93 -10.27 -6.33
N GLY A 158 -1.57 -9.88 -7.43
CA GLY A 158 -3.03 -9.95 -7.54
C GLY A 158 -3.79 -8.83 -6.82
N TYR A 159 -3.11 -7.77 -6.37
CA TYR A 159 -3.74 -6.61 -5.74
C TYR A 159 -4.34 -5.63 -6.76
N ILE A 160 -4.95 -4.55 -6.31
CA ILE A 160 -5.84 -3.71 -7.12
C ILE A 160 -5.26 -3.30 -8.48
N ILE A 161 -4.00 -2.87 -8.55
CA ILE A 161 -3.38 -2.42 -9.80
C ILE A 161 -3.24 -3.60 -10.77
N GLN A 162 -2.76 -4.75 -10.30
CA GLN A 162 -2.69 -5.96 -11.14
C GLN A 162 -4.09 -6.46 -11.52
N GLN A 163 -5.09 -6.30 -10.65
CA GLN A 163 -6.48 -6.66 -10.96
C GLN A 163 -7.02 -5.84 -12.14
N PHE A 164 -6.71 -4.54 -12.19
CA PHE A 164 -7.08 -3.68 -13.34
C PHE A 164 -6.29 -4.05 -14.61
N TYR A 165 -5.03 -4.43 -14.47
CA TYR A 165 -4.21 -4.85 -15.60
C TYR A 165 -4.63 -6.20 -16.19
N SER A 166 -5.16 -7.13 -15.38
CA SER A 166 -5.47 -8.49 -15.78
C SER A 166 -6.85 -8.60 -16.45
N PRO A 167 -6.95 -9.14 -17.67
CA PRO A 167 -8.25 -9.38 -18.33
C PRO A 167 -9.09 -10.46 -17.62
N PHE A 168 -8.50 -11.22 -16.71
CA PHE A 168 -9.22 -12.17 -15.86
C PHE A 168 -10.11 -11.46 -14.84
N SER A 169 -9.57 -10.46 -14.16
CA SER A 169 -10.24 -9.73 -13.07
C SER A 169 -10.85 -8.39 -13.49
N ASN A 170 -10.39 -7.81 -14.60
CA ASN A 170 -10.97 -6.59 -15.18
C ASN A 170 -11.78 -6.94 -16.42
N ARG A 171 -13.11 -6.89 -16.28
CA ARG A 171 -14.10 -7.14 -17.35
C ARG A 171 -14.99 -5.93 -17.56
N ARG A 172 -14.47 -4.72 -17.23
CA ARG A 172 -15.20 -3.46 -17.39
C ARG A 172 -15.34 -3.08 -18.85
N GLU A 173 -16.42 -2.40 -19.16
CA GLU A 173 -16.73 -1.86 -20.50
C GLU A 173 -16.59 -0.33 -20.56
N ASP A 174 -16.26 0.31 -19.41
CA ASP A 174 -15.96 1.74 -19.34
C ASP A 174 -14.47 2.03 -19.62
N GLU A 175 -14.04 3.30 -19.50
CA GLU A 175 -12.65 3.72 -19.73
C GLU A 175 -11.62 2.96 -18.89
N TRP A 176 -12.01 2.43 -17.72
CA TRP A 176 -11.17 1.65 -16.82
C TRP A 176 -11.04 0.17 -17.22
N GLY A 177 -11.74 -0.26 -18.27
CA GLY A 177 -11.57 -1.56 -18.90
C GLY A 177 -10.26 -1.65 -19.73
N GLU A 178 -9.68 -0.50 -20.11
CA GLU A 178 -8.38 -0.46 -20.76
C GLU A 178 -7.28 -0.82 -19.76
N ARG A 179 -6.45 -1.82 -20.12
CA ARG A 179 -5.50 -2.49 -19.20
C ARG A 179 -4.48 -1.55 -18.55
N LEU A 180 -4.05 -0.51 -19.25
CA LEU A 180 -3.04 0.42 -18.76
C LEU A 180 -3.64 1.69 -18.16
N ARG A 181 -4.96 1.91 -18.29
CA ARG A 181 -5.60 3.14 -17.82
C ARG A 181 -5.39 3.37 -16.33
N PHE A 182 -5.73 2.39 -15.49
CA PHE A 182 -5.57 2.49 -14.04
C PHE A 182 -4.10 2.49 -13.59
N PRO A 183 -3.22 1.59 -14.09
CA PRO A 183 -1.81 1.60 -13.70
C PRO A 183 -1.05 2.88 -14.05
N LEU A 184 -1.52 3.66 -15.01
CA LEU A 184 -0.88 4.90 -15.47
C LEU A 184 -1.59 6.17 -14.99
N ALA A 185 -2.73 6.05 -14.26
CA ALA A 185 -3.46 7.19 -13.74
C ALA A 185 -2.81 7.78 -12.51
#